data_223a3d07deb7570eea409e2318e8745a
#
_entry.id   223a3d07deb7570eea409e2318e8745a
#
_cell.length_a   1.000
_cell.length_b   1.000
_cell.length_c   1.000
_cell.angle_alpha   90.00
_cell.angle_beta   90.00
_cell.angle_gamma   90.00
#
_symmetry.space_group_name_H-M   'P 1'
#
loop_
_entity.id
_entity.type
_entity.pdbx_description
1 polymer ?
#
loop_
_entity_poly.entity_id
_entity_poly.type
_entity_poly.pdbx_seq_one_letter_code
_entity_poly.pdbx_strand_id
1 'polypeptide(L)'
;MSKAVVFEPEFVEALRHLFQERIPFNRVLGLAIDTIEAECVTAHLTMRPDLVGHEAHQRLHGGVISAALDAMGGLAVMAAIGARHLAETPADRMKRYAKLGTIDLRVDYLRPGIGARFELRAEVLRLGGRAARARHRRLHRLVRYAQQAVSCQA
;
A
#
# COMPACT_ATOMS: atom_id res chain seq x y z
N MET A 1 -16.33 -20.64 7.67
CA MET A 1 -14.94 -20.11 7.72
C MET A 1 -14.44 -20.07 6.29
N SER A 2 -14.24 -18.88 5.71
CA SER A 2 -13.65 -18.73 4.37
C SER A 2 -12.22 -19.26 4.43
N LYS A 3 -11.83 -20.15 3.50
CA LYS A 3 -10.42 -20.57 3.38
C LYS A 3 -9.57 -19.34 3.08
N ALA A 4 -8.50 -19.16 3.83
CA ALA A 4 -7.53 -18.12 3.53
C ALA A 4 -7.01 -18.32 2.10
N VAL A 5 -7.04 -17.24 1.31
CA VAL A 5 -6.50 -17.26 -0.06
C VAL A 5 -4.98 -17.28 0.05
N VAL A 6 -4.36 -18.29 -0.56
CA VAL A 6 -2.91 -18.37 -0.73
C VAL A 6 -2.59 -18.04 -2.18
N PHE A 7 -1.79 -16.99 -2.38
CA PHE A 7 -1.34 -16.61 -3.71
C PHE A 7 -0.18 -17.48 -4.17
N GLU A 8 -0.07 -17.68 -5.47
CA GLU A 8 1.09 -18.28 -6.11
C GLU A 8 2.33 -17.37 -5.91
N PRO A 9 3.52 -17.95 -5.70
CA PRO A 9 4.76 -17.18 -5.51
C PRO A 9 5.01 -16.17 -6.65
N GLU A 10 4.72 -16.56 -7.89
CA GLU A 10 4.90 -15.70 -9.07
C GLU A 10 4.04 -14.44 -9.01
N PHE A 11 2.80 -14.54 -8.51
CA PHE A 11 1.91 -13.39 -8.37
C PHE A 11 2.38 -12.44 -7.28
N VAL A 12 2.80 -12.97 -6.14
CA VAL A 12 3.34 -12.19 -5.02
C VAL A 12 4.61 -11.46 -5.47
N GLU A 13 5.50 -12.15 -6.17
CA GLU A 13 6.75 -11.56 -6.64
C GLU A 13 6.51 -10.49 -7.71
N ALA A 14 5.56 -10.71 -8.63
CA ALA A 14 5.19 -9.71 -9.63
C ALA A 14 4.66 -8.42 -8.98
N LEU A 15 3.83 -8.52 -7.94
CA LEU A 15 3.36 -7.36 -7.18
C LEU A 15 4.49 -6.67 -6.41
N ARG A 16 5.33 -7.45 -5.74
CA ARG A 16 6.51 -6.94 -5.02
C ARG A 16 7.43 -6.17 -5.97
N HIS A 17 7.81 -6.78 -7.07
CA HIS A 17 8.67 -6.17 -8.08
C HIS A 17 8.05 -4.89 -8.66
N LEU A 18 6.75 -4.90 -8.97
CA LEU A 18 6.05 -3.72 -9.45
C LEU A 18 6.18 -2.56 -8.44
N PHE A 19 5.85 -2.81 -7.17
CA PHE A 19 5.78 -1.75 -6.15
C PHE A 19 7.15 -1.29 -5.66
N GLN A 20 8.12 -2.16 -5.54
CA GLN A 20 9.46 -1.80 -5.05
C GLN A 20 10.38 -1.28 -6.16
N GLU A 21 10.31 -1.90 -7.37
CA GLU A 21 11.34 -1.69 -8.39
C GLU A 21 10.83 -0.90 -9.60
N ARG A 22 9.59 -1.14 -10.04
CA ARG A 22 9.08 -0.55 -11.29
C ARG A 22 8.39 0.79 -11.12
N ILE A 23 7.82 1.09 -9.96
CA ILE A 23 7.24 2.41 -9.68
C ILE A 23 8.36 3.34 -9.19
N PRO A 24 8.81 4.33 -10.01
CA PRO A 24 9.98 5.15 -9.67
C PRO A 24 9.81 5.91 -8.36
N PHE A 25 8.61 6.42 -8.10
CA PHE A 25 8.34 7.19 -6.89
C PHE A 25 8.42 6.32 -5.62
N ASN A 26 7.98 5.07 -5.66
CA ASN A 26 8.12 4.15 -4.53
C ASN A 26 9.60 3.83 -4.22
N ARG A 27 10.46 3.78 -5.25
CA ARG A 27 11.91 3.66 -5.05
C ARG A 27 12.49 4.90 -4.36
N VAL A 28 12.01 6.10 -4.75
CA VAL A 28 12.41 7.34 -4.07
C VAL A 28 11.99 7.31 -2.60
N LEU A 29 10.82 6.77 -2.28
CA LEU A 29 10.39 6.57 -0.89
C LEU A 29 11.22 5.51 -0.15
N GLY A 30 11.78 4.55 -0.85
CA GLY A 30 12.43 3.37 -0.26
C GLY A 30 11.41 2.43 0.37
N LEU A 31 10.23 2.29 -0.26
CA LEU A 31 9.17 1.41 0.21
C LEU A 31 9.59 -0.05 0.07
N ALA A 32 9.66 -0.77 1.18
CA ALA A 32 9.98 -2.19 1.23
C ALA A 32 8.75 -3.01 1.63
N ILE A 33 8.30 -3.90 0.74
CA ILE A 33 7.12 -4.74 0.96
C ILE A 33 7.48 -5.97 1.78
N ASP A 34 6.84 -6.14 2.93
CA ASP A 34 7.06 -7.28 3.82
C ASP A 34 6.14 -8.45 3.45
N THR A 35 4.80 -8.25 3.47
CA THR A 35 3.83 -9.31 3.14
C THR A 35 2.76 -8.84 2.16
N ILE A 36 2.29 -9.76 1.32
CA ILE A 36 1.15 -9.55 0.41
C ILE A 36 0.18 -10.70 0.63
N GLU A 37 -0.95 -10.41 1.28
CA GLU A 37 -2.04 -11.33 1.50
C GLU A 37 -3.35 -10.74 0.93
N ALA A 38 -4.35 -11.57 0.68
CA ALA A 38 -5.61 -11.15 0.06
C ALA A 38 -6.35 -10.05 0.86
N GLU A 39 -6.25 -10.10 2.18
CA GLU A 39 -6.97 -9.19 3.08
C GLU A 39 -6.10 -8.05 3.62
N CYS A 40 -4.78 -8.23 3.59
CA CYS A 40 -3.85 -7.32 4.23
C CYS A 40 -2.48 -7.33 3.55
N VAL A 41 -1.90 -6.17 3.42
CA VAL A 41 -0.52 -6.00 2.97
C VAL A 41 0.28 -5.23 4.01
N THR A 42 1.55 -5.59 4.17
CA THR A 42 2.46 -4.89 5.07
C THR A 42 3.74 -4.48 4.36
N ALA A 43 4.31 -3.37 4.81
CA ALA A 43 5.56 -2.81 4.30
C ALA A 43 6.23 -1.97 5.38
N HIS A 44 7.42 -1.49 5.08
CA HIS A 44 8.08 -0.51 5.92
C HIS A 44 8.88 0.52 5.11
N LEU A 45 9.15 1.64 5.78
CA LEU A 45 10.11 2.65 5.36
C LEU A 45 11.23 2.73 6.39
N THR A 46 12.47 2.87 5.93
CA THR A 46 13.62 3.19 6.78
C THR A 46 13.87 4.70 6.71
N MET A 47 14.06 5.33 7.88
CA MET A 47 14.39 6.75 7.94
C MET A 47 15.72 7.04 7.27
N ARG A 48 15.76 8.12 6.48
CA ARG A 48 16.96 8.63 5.85
C ARG A 48 16.84 10.14 5.66
N PRO A 49 17.96 10.88 5.44
CA PRO A 49 17.96 12.33 5.35
C PRO A 49 16.96 12.91 4.33
N ASP A 50 16.81 12.27 3.16
CA ASP A 50 15.92 12.71 2.08
C ASP A 50 14.43 12.69 2.45
N LEU A 51 14.07 11.98 3.51
CA LEU A 51 12.67 11.85 3.97
C LEU A 51 12.33 12.78 5.13
N VAL A 52 13.32 13.58 5.59
CA VAL A 52 13.15 14.52 6.70
C VAL A 52 12.32 15.71 6.25
N GLY A 53 11.22 15.98 6.96
CA GLY A 53 10.37 17.14 6.75
C GLY A 53 10.63 18.28 7.75
N HIS A 54 11.31 17.98 8.86
CA HIS A 54 11.67 18.97 9.87
C HIS A 54 13.05 18.65 10.46
N GLU A 55 14.04 19.40 10.01
CA GLU A 55 15.45 19.14 10.28
C GLU A 55 15.79 19.12 11.78
N ALA A 56 15.38 20.15 12.53
CA ALA A 56 15.71 20.26 13.96
C ALA A 56 15.19 19.09 14.82
N HIS A 57 14.17 18.38 14.36
CA HIS A 57 13.56 17.26 15.08
C HIS A 57 13.70 15.91 14.36
N GLN A 58 14.39 15.89 13.23
CA GLN A 58 14.55 14.66 12.41
C GLN A 58 13.23 13.92 12.19
N ARG A 59 12.17 14.67 11.86
CA ARG A 59 10.83 14.12 11.64
C ARG A 59 10.63 13.70 10.20
N LEU A 60 9.98 12.55 10.03
CA LEU A 60 9.51 12.11 8.73
C LEU A 60 8.54 13.13 8.13
N HIS A 61 8.72 13.48 6.86
CA HIS A 61 7.86 14.44 6.16
C HIS A 61 6.43 13.90 6.01
N GLY A 62 5.41 14.73 6.26
CA GLY A 62 4.01 14.33 6.12
C GLY A 62 3.66 13.84 4.70
N GLY A 63 4.26 14.44 3.67
CA GLY A 63 4.13 13.99 2.29
C GLY A 63 4.67 12.58 2.05
N VAL A 64 5.74 12.17 2.74
CA VAL A 64 6.25 10.78 2.68
C VAL A 64 5.23 9.83 3.29
N ILE A 65 4.61 10.23 4.42
CA ILE A 65 3.57 9.42 5.07
C ILE A 65 2.38 9.22 4.13
N SER A 66 1.82 10.30 3.57
CA SER A 66 0.66 10.19 2.68
C SER A 66 0.98 9.43 1.40
N ALA A 67 2.16 9.65 0.80
CA ALA A 67 2.58 8.93 -0.41
C ALA A 67 2.75 7.42 -0.16
N ALA A 68 3.34 7.04 0.98
CA ALA A 68 3.48 5.64 1.36
C ALA A 68 2.11 4.99 1.63
N LEU A 69 1.19 5.70 2.28
CA LEU A 69 -0.19 5.23 2.49
C LEU A 69 -0.92 5.06 1.15
N ASP A 70 -0.77 6.00 0.22
CA ASP A 70 -1.34 5.91 -1.12
C ASP A 70 -0.88 4.64 -1.86
N ALA A 71 0.42 4.42 -1.90
CA ALA A 71 1.00 3.21 -2.51
C ALA A 71 0.47 1.92 -1.86
N MET A 72 0.40 1.89 -0.52
CA MET A 72 -0.08 0.71 0.21
C MET A 72 -1.56 0.42 -0.01
N GLY A 73 -2.39 1.45 -0.12
CA GLY A 73 -3.81 1.28 -0.46
C GLY A 73 -4.00 0.71 -1.87
N GLY A 74 -3.21 1.18 -2.83
CA GLY A 74 -3.16 0.62 -4.19
C GLY A 74 -2.75 -0.86 -4.17
N LEU A 75 -1.68 -1.22 -3.45
CA LEU A 75 -1.22 -2.60 -3.32
C LEU A 75 -2.28 -3.51 -2.67
N ALA A 76 -2.94 -3.05 -1.60
CA ALA A 76 -4.00 -3.80 -0.94
C ALA A 76 -5.18 -4.08 -1.89
N VAL A 77 -5.60 -3.08 -2.67
CA VAL A 77 -6.66 -3.25 -3.67
C VAL A 77 -6.24 -4.22 -4.76
N MET A 78 -5.00 -4.16 -5.24
CA MET A 78 -4.45 -5.11 -6.21
C MET A 78 -4.47 -6.54 -5.69
N ALA A 79 -4.02 -6.78 -4.46
CA ALA A 79 -4.07 -8.09 -3.83
C ALA A 79 -5.52 -8.61 -3.72
N ALA A 80 -6.47 -7.77 -3.28
CA ALA A 80 -7.87 -8.14 -3.16
C ALA A 80 -8.54 -8.44 -4.52
N ILE A 81 -8.19 -7.72 -5.59
CA ILE A 81 -8.63 -8.03 -6.95
C ILE A 81 -8.04 -9.38 -7.38
N GLY A 82 -6.73 -9.61 -7.17
CA GLY A 82 -6.09 -10.88 -7.47
C GLY A 82 -6.77 -12.07 -6.79
N ALA A 83 -7.22 -11.88 -5.55
CA ALA A 83 -7.95 -12.91 -4.81
C ALA A 83 -9.34 -13.24 -5.38
N ARG A 84 -9.97 -12.31 -6.12
CA ARG A 84 -11.24 -12.56 -6.82
C ARG A 84 -11.09 -13.30 -8.13
N HIS A 85 -9.90 -13.32 -8.68
CA HIS A 85 -9.60 -13.86 -10.01
C HIS A 85 -8.57 -14.99 -9.99
N LEU A 86 -8.64 -15.86 -8.99
CA LEU A 86 -7.68 -16.97 -8.82
C LEU A 86 -7.68 -17.97 -9.98
N ALA A 87 -8.75 -18.02 -10.78
CA ALA A 87 -8.81 -18.87 -11.98
C ALA A 87 -7.99 -18.30 -13.15
N GLU A 88 -7.57 -17.06 -13.09
CA GLU A 88 -6.74 -16.40 -14.10
C GLU A 88 -5.25 -16.61 -13.81
N THR A 89 -4.43 -16.57 -14.86
CA THR A 89 -2.97 -16.61 -14.68
C THR A 89 -2.47 -15.40 -13.90
N PRO A 90 -1.33 -15.50 -13.18
CA PRO A 90 -0.71 -14.34 -12.53
C PRO A 90 -0.53 -13.15 -13.48
N ALA A 91 -0.09 -13.40 -14.72
CA ALA A 91 0.11 -12.36 -15.74
C ALA A 91 -1.20 -11.66 -16.14
N ASP A 92 -2.30 -12.39 -16.28
CA ASP A 92 -3.60 -11.80 -16.62
C ASP A 92 -4.17 -10.98 -15.46
N ARG A 93 -4.04 -11.48 -14.23
CA ARG A 93 -4.37 -10.70 -13.04
C ARG A 93 -3.57 -9.39 -12.97
N MET A 94 -2.29 -9.40 -13.30
CA MET A 94 -1.47 -8.18 -13.35
C MET A 94 -1.96 -7.15 -14.37
N LYS A 95 -2.52 -7.56 -15.52
CA LYS A 95 -3.09 -6.64 -16.52
C LYS A 95 -4.29 -5.85 -16.00
N ARG A 96 -5.04 -6.42 -15.04
CA ARG A 96 -6.22 -5.77 -14.45
C ARG A 96 -5.87 -4.47 -13.71
N TYR A 97 -4.63 -4.28 -13.34
CA TYR A 97 -4.16 -3.13 -12.56
C TYR A 97 -3.86 -1.88 -13.37
N ALA A 98 -3.80 -2.00 -14.69
CA ALA A 98 -3.45 -0.88 -15.56
C ALA A 98 -4.41 0.33 -15.46
N LYS A 99 -5.61 0.10 -14.93
CA LYS A 99 -6.66 1.13 -14.79
C LYS A 99 -6.90 1.53 -13.32
N LEU A 100 -6.02 1.14 -12.39
CA LEU A 100 -6.12 1.57 -11.02
C LEU A 100 -5.59 2.99 -10.85
N GLY A 101 -6.31 3.78 -10.09
CA GLY A 101 -5.89 5.14 -9.74
C GLY A 101 -6.54 5.59 -8.45
N THR A 102 -5.86 6.42 -7.68
CA THR A 102 -6.39 7.00 -6.45
C THR A 102 -7.44 8.02 -6.78
N ILE A 103 -8.62 7.90 -6.16
CA ILE A 103 -9.71 8.88 -6.25
C ILE A 103 -9.59 9.90 -5.12
N ASP A 104 -9.33 9.40 -3.91
CA ASP A 104 -9.28 10.21 -2.70
C ASP A 104 -8.38 9.53 -1.66
N LEU A 105 -7.66 10.34 -0.90
CA LEU A 105 -6.85 9.91 0.25
C LEU A 105 -7.02 10.91 1.39
N ARG A 106 -7.64 10.47 2.48
CA ARG A 106 -7.71 11.24 3.72
C ARG A 106 -6.71 10.71 4.73
N VAL A 107 -5.90 11.58 5.30
CA VAL A 107 -4.90 11.26 6.33
C VAL A 107 -5.04 12.22 7.51
N ASP A 108 -5.29 11.69 8.69
CA ASP A 108 -5.33 12.47 9.95
C ASP A 108 -4.03 12.21 10.73
N TYR A 109 -3.09 13.16 10.69
CA TYR A 109 -1.80 13.08 11.39
C TYR A 109 -1.97 13.38 12.86
N LEU A 110 -1.56 12.46 13.74
CA LEU A 110 -1.72 12.61 15.19
C LEU A 110 -0.44 12.93 15.93
N ARG A 111 0.66 12.40 15.44
CA ARG A 111 1.95 12.46 16.13
C ARG A 111 3.07 12.65 15.11
N PRO A 112 4.17 13.30 15.52
CA PRO A 112 5.35 13.41 14.66
C PRO A 112 5.97 12.04 14.38
N GLY A 113 6.39 11.82 13.15
CA GLY A 113 7.10 10.64 12.71
C GLY A 113 8.55 10.65 13.14
N ILE A 114 8.87 10.21 14.34
CA ILE A 114 10.23 10.10 14.87
C ILE A 114 10.57 8.62 15.04
N GLY A 115 11.68 8.17 14.45
CA GLY A 115 12.13 6.77 14.53
C GLY A 115 12.99 6.39 13.34
N ALA A 116 13.64 5.24 13.44
CA ALA A 116 14.51 4.70 12.38
C ALA A 116 13.72 3.89 11.33
N ARG A 117 12.57 3.33 11.69
CA ARG A 117 11.75 2.45 10.84
C ARG A 117 10.26 2.74 11.08
N PHE A 118 9.50 2.77 10.00
CA PHE A 118 8.05 3.02 10.01
C PHE A 118 7.33 1.87 9.33
N GLU A 119 6.50 1.15 10.08
CA GLU A 119 5.71 0.03 9.58
C GLU A 119 4.40 0.54 8.98
N LEU A 120 4.01 -0.03 7.87
CA LEU A 120 2.82 0.27 7.10
C LEU A 120 1.94 -0.97 7.03
N ARG A 121 0.63 -0.80 7.20
CA ARG A 121 -0.35 -1.87 7.02
C ARG A 121 -1.58 -1.32 6.33
N ALA A 122 -2.02 -1.96 5.26
CA ALA A 122 -3.25 -1.63 4.56
C ALA A 122 -4.16 -2.84 4.44
N GLU A 123 -5.46 -2.60 4.59
CA GLU A 123 -6.54 -3.59 4.50
C GLU A 123 -7.63 -3.05 3.58
N VAL A 124 -8.23 -3.91 2.76
CA VAL A 124 -9.38 -3.54 1.95
C VAL A 124 -10.66 -3.64 2.79
N LEU A 125 -11.37 -2.53 2.95
CA LEU A 125 -12.68 -2.50 3.63
C LEU A 125 -13.82 -2.95 2.74
N ARG A 126 -13.75 -2.56 1.48
CA ARG A 126 -14.75 -2.87 0.47
C ARG A 126 -14.13 -2.87 -0.91
N LEU A 127 -14.39 -3.92 -1.67
CA LEU A 127 -14.04 -4.01 -3.08
C LEU A 127 -15.33 -4.06 -3.90
N GLY A 128 -15.63 -2.98 -4.63
CA GLY A 128 -16.73 -2.88 -5.60
C GLY A 128 -16.26 -3.15 -7.03
N GLY A 129 -17.17 -3.08 -8.01
CA GLY A 129 -16.82 -3.27 -9.43
C GLY A 129 -16.06 -2.08 -10.03
N ARG A 130 -16.31 -0.85 -9.56
CA ARG A 130 -15.69 0.38 -10.10
C ARG A 130 -14.83 1.13 -9.10
N ALA A 131 -14.98 0.88 -7.81
CA ALA A 131 -14.21 1.53 -6.76
C ALA A 131 -14.01 0.60 -5.57
N ALA A 132 -12.87 0.75 -4.93
CA ALA A 132 -12.51 0.06 -3.68
C ALA A 132 -12.22 1.09 -2.59
N ARG A 133 -12.40 0.69 -1.33
CA ARG A 133 -11.96 1.43 -0.15
C ARG A 133 -10.94 0.62 0.62
N ALA A 134 -9.80 1.21 0.87
CA ALA A 134 -8.77 0.67 1.74
C ALA A 134 -8.66 1.50 3.03
N ARG A 135 -8.23 0.84 4.09
CA ARG A 135 -7.93 1.44 5.38
C ARG A 135 -6.49 1.12 5.75
N HIS A 136 -5.80 2.11 6.28
CA HIS A 136 -4.46 1.95 6.80
C HIS A 136 -4.50 1.83 8.33
N ARG A 137 -3.90 0.76 8.86
CA ARG A 137 -3.69 0.55 10.28
C ARG A 137 -2.18 0.51 10.55
N ARG A 138 -1.73 1.29 11.51
CA ARG A 138 -0.34 1.41 11.92
C ARG A 138 0.59 2.02 10.87
N LEU A 139 0.79 3.30 10.96
CA LEU A 139 2.08 3.93 10.78
C LEU A 139 2.55 4.31 12.19
N HIS A 140 3.13 3.37 12.92
CA HIS A 140 3.73 3.58 14.25
C HIS A 140 2.94 4.52 15.18
N ARG A 141 1.60 4.44 15.22
CA ARG A 141 0.70 5.37 15.95
C ARG A 141 0.75 6.83 15.46
N LEU A 142 1.35 7.12 14.31
CA LEU A 142 1.46 8.48 13.77
C LEU A 142 0.15 8.98 13.17
N VAL A 143 -0.66 8.07 12.66
CA VAL A 143 -1.89 8.37 11.95
C VAL A 143 -3.07 7.72 12.67
N ARG A 144 -4.11 8.49 12.97
CA ARG A 144 -5.34 7.99 13.58
C ARG A 144 -6.23 7.29 12.56
N TYR A 145 -6.26 7.87 11.38
CA TYR A 145 -7.19 7.49 10.36
C TYR A 145 -6.57 7.77 9.00
N ALA A 146 -6.49 6.77 8.17
CA ALA A 146 -6.28 6.98 6.77
C ALA A 146 -7.21 6.06 6.00
N GLN A 147 -8.00 6.63 5.12
CA GLN A 147 -8.84 5.92 4.16
C GLN A 147 -8.51 6.40 2.76
N GLN A 148 -8.56 5.49 1.83
CA GLN A 148 -8.32 5.73 0.43
C GLN A 148 -9.45 5.13 -0.40
N ALA A 149 -9.93 5.88 -1.37
CA ALA A 149 -10.75 5.38 -2.44
C ALA A 149 -9.89 5.20 -3.71
N VAL A 150 -9.97 4.04 -4.31
CA VAL A 150 -9.23 3.65 -5.52
C VAL A 150 -10.24 3.31 -6.61
N SER A 151 -10.06 3.85 -7.81
CA SER A 151 -10.81 3.42 -8.98
C SER A 151 -10.32 2.05 -9.44
N CYS A 152 -11.24 1.14 -9.69
CA CYS A 152 -10.98 -0.15 -10.31
C CYS A 152 -11.94 -0.27 -11.48
N GLN A 153 -11.52 0.13 -12.66
CA GLN A 153 -12.28 -0.17 -13.86
C GLN A 153 -11.93 -1.60 -14.28
N ALA A 154 -12.85 -2.51 -13.98
CA ALA A 154 -12.77 -3.91 -14.40
C ALA A 154 -12.84 -4.03 -15.92
#